data_98cdd2de2154962b1f442edc1eb21f86
#
_entry.id   98cdd2de2154962b1f442edc1eb21f86
#
_cell.length_a   1.000
_cell.length_b   1.000
_cell.length_c   1.000
_cell.angle_alpha   90.00
_cell.angle_beta   90.00
_cell.angle_gamma   90.00
#
_symmetry.space_group_name_H-M   'P 1'
#
loop_
_entity.id
_entity.type
_entity.pdbx_description
1 polymer ?
#
loop_
_entity_poly.entity_id
_entity_poly.type
_entity_poly.pdbx_seq_one_letter_code
_entity_poly.pdbx_strand_id
1 'polypeptide(L)'
;MFSSQRNAVFLGVTALGLVCSPGYAGETIRATLLMNAIQLDASHVKAGTVMFEVSNAPDTRLKHEFVVLKTDVAADKLPVKNGQVSESQFKKMGEVEDIAPGKNKRLTLKLAPGRYVLICNQPGHYSMGLHTSLLVTP
;
A
#
# COMPACT_ATOMS: atom_id res chain seq x y z
N MET A 1 -80.72 -8.24 5.45
CA MET A 1 -79.47 -8.89 5.90
C MET A 1 -78.33 -8.41 5.05
N PHE A 2 -77.59 -7.42 5.51
CA PHE A 2 -76.41 -6.89 4.80
C PHE A 2 -75.17 -7.33 5.54
N SER A 3 -74.39 -8.20 4.92
CA SER A 3 -73.09 -8.63 5.43
C SER A 3 -72.05 -7.61 5.00
N SER A 4 -71.47 -6.94 6.00
CA SER A 4 -70.35 -5.99 5.82
C SER A 4 -69.05 -6.77 5.79
N GLN A 5 -68.40 -6.86 4.62
CA GLN A 5 -67.06 -7.37 4.51
C GLN A 5 -66.06 -6.25 4.81
N ARG A 6 -65.30 -6.42 5.88
CA ARG A 6 -64.21 -5.51 6.26
C ARG A 6 -62.93 -5.96 5.56
N ASN A 7 -62.52 -5.20 4.57
CA ASN A 7 -61.22 -5.39 3.91
C ASN A 7 -60.08 -4.96 4.85
N ALA A 8 -59.28 -5.90 5.29
CA ALA A 8 -58.03 -5.61 5.98
C ALA A 8 -56.93 -5.34 4.96
N VAL A 9 -56.44 -4.11 4.94
CA VAL A 9 -55.28 -3.70 4.14
C VAL A 9 -54.03 -4.04 4.96
N PHE A 10 -53.28 -5.05 4.53
CA PHE A 10 -51.95 -5.32 5.07
C PHE A 10 -50.93 -4.35 4.45
N LEU A 11 -50.48 -3.37 5.22
CA LEU A 11 -49.29 -2.58 4.86
C LEU A 11 -48.04 -3.47 5.08
N GLY A 12 -47.46 -3.92 4.01
CA GLY A 12 -46.17 -4.57 4.05
C GLY A 12 -45.05 -3.52 4.29
N VAL A 13 -44.45 -3.55 5.45
CA VAL A 13 -43.24 -2.77 5.72
C VAL A 13 -42.03 -3.53 5.12
N THR A 14 -41.58 -3.07 3.97
CA THR A 14 -40.33 -3.49 3.37
C THR A 14 -39.18 -2.81 4.15
N ALA A 15 -38.56 -3.58 5.06
CA ALA A 15 -37.31 -3.18 5.70
C ALA A 15 -36.20 -3.18 4.64
N LEU A 16 -35.78 -1.99 4.20
CA LEU A 16 -34.56 -1.83 3.39
C LEU A 16 -33.37 -2.11 4.31
N GLY A 17 -32.83 -3.34 4.25
CA GLY A 17 -31.61 -3.68 4.94
C GLY A 17 -30.44 -2.88 4.35
N LEU A 18 -29.88 -1.94 5.13
CA LEU A 18 -28.61 -1.31 4.81
C LEU A 18 -27.53 -2.40 4.84
N VAL A 19 -27.09 -2.87 3.67
CA VAL A 19 -25.93 -3.72 3.56
C VAL A 19 -24.71 -2.82 3.77
N CYS A 20 -24.24 -2.73 5.01
CA CYS A 20 -22.99 -2.09 5.35
C CYS A 20 -21.88 -2.99 4.80
N SER A 21 -21.31 -2.65 3.63
CA SER A 21 -20.09 -3.30 3.15
C SER A 21 -19.01 -3.10 4.20
N PRO A 22 -18.28 -4.14 4.63
CA PRO A 22 -17.15 -3.95 5.52
C PRO A 22 -16.14 -3.06 4.81
N GLY A 23 -16.04 -1.80 5.22
CA GLY A 23 -15.04 -0.88 4.75
C GLY A 23 -13.66 -1.49 5.03
N TYR A 24 -12.73 -1.34 4.10
CA TYR A 24 -11.33 -1.70 4.30
C TYR A 24 -10.82 -0.93 5.54
N ALA A 25 -10.56 -1.66 6.64
CA ALA A 25 -10.15 -1.09 7.93
C ALA A 25 -8.62 -0.88 8.02
N GLY A 26 -7.93 -0.76 6.88
CA GLY A 26 -6.49 -0.60 6.79
C GLY A 26 -6.07 0.84 6.51
N GLU A 27 -4.81 1.12 6.75
CA GLU A 27 -4.17 2.38 6.38
C GLU A 27 -3.75 2.34 4.91
N THR A 28 -3.82 3.48 4.23
CA THR A 28 -3.35 3.62 2.85
C THR A 28 -2.20 4.61 2.80
N ILE A 29 -1.10 4.21 2.18
CA ILE A 29 0.07 5.07 1.90
C ILE A 29 0.22 5.21 0.39
N ARG A 30 0.31 6.45 -0.08
CA ARG A 30 0.67 6.75 -1.46
C ARG A 30 2.17 6.90 -1.57
N ALA A 31 2.77 6.07 -2.43
CA ALA A 31 4.18 6.11 -2.74
C ALA A 31 4.38 6.54 -4.19
N THR A 32 5.13 7.62 -4.39
CA THR A 32 5.49 8.10 -5.74
C THR A 32 6.97 7.84 -5.98
N LEU A 33 7.25 7.05 -7.00
CA LEU A 33 8.60 6.76 -7.47
C LEU A 33 9.02 7.84 -8.46
N LEU A 34 10.03 8.60 -8.09
CA LEU A 34 10.65 9.64 -8.91
C LEU A 34 11.94 9.12 -9.53
N MET A 35 12.65 9.94 -10.30
CA MET A 35 13.93 9.59 -10.88
C MET A 35 14.99 9.22 -9.82
N ASN A 36 14.98 9.90 -8.69
CA ASN A 36 16.02 9.81 -7.65
C ASN A 36 15.47 9.85 -6.21
N ALA A 37 14.20 9.53 -6.03
CA ALA A 37 13.57 9.50 -4.71
C ALA A 37 12.31 8.64 -4.71
N ILE A 38 11.94 8.15 -3.53
CA ILE A 38 10.61 7.64 -3.22
C ILE A 38 9.95 8.64 -2.27
N GLN A 39 8.83 9.20 -2.67
CA GLN A 39 8.03 10.09 -1.83
C GLN A 39 6.84 9.34 -1.26
N LEU A 40 6.61 9.48 0.04
CA LEU A 40 5.43 8.97 0.73
C LEU A 40 4.56 10.15 1.18
N ASP A 41 3.25 9.98 1.17
CA ASP A 41 2.31 10.94 1.75
C ASP A 41 2.24 10.86 3.29
N ALA A 42 2.83 9.81 3.90
CA ALA A 42 2.99 9.68 5.34
C ALA A 42 4.29 8.95 5.68
N SER A 43 5.02 9.42 6.69
CA SER A 43 6.27 8.80 7.18
C SER A 43 6.04 7.78 8.31
N HIS A 44 4.81 7.70 8.83
CA HIS A 44 4.41 6.74 9.84
C HIS A 44 2.97 6.28 9.61
N VAL A 45 2.66 5.09 10.08
CA VAL A 45 1.35 4.44 9.95
C VAL A 45 1.13 3.50 11.14
N LYS A 46 -0.13 3.22 11.48
CA LYS A 46 -0.45 2.23 12.52
C LYS A 46 -0.23 0.81 11.99
N ALA A 47 0.16 -0.08 12.92
CA ALA A 47 0.28 -1.50 12.65
C ALA A 47 -1.04 -2.11 12.21
N GLY A 48 -0.96 -3.10 11.34
CA GLY A 48 -2.10 -3.80 10.78
C GLY A 48 -2.00 -3.92 9.27
N THR A 49 -3.13 -3.94 8.60
CA THR A 49 -3.18 -3.99 7.14
C THR A 49 -2.86 -2.61 6.55
N VAL A 50 -1.82 -2.55 5.75
CA VAL A 50 -1.38 -1.33 5.04
C VAL A 50 -1.42 -1.58 3.54
N MET A 51 -2.10 -0.72 2.81
CA MET A 51 -2.13 -0.72 1.36
C MET A 51 -1.23 0.39 0.84
N PHE A 52 -0.25 0.03 0.01
CA PHE A 52 0.56 0.97 -0.74
C PHE A 52 -0.06 1.17 -2.13
N GLU A 53 -0.39 2.41 -2.45
CA GLU A 53 -0.69 2.83 -3.82
C GLU A 53 0.60 3.38 -4.42
N VAL A 54 1.25 2.57 -5.25
CA VAL A 54 2.57 2.87 -5.80
C VAL A 54 2.44 3.39 -7.22
N SER A 55 2.90 4.62 -7.46
CA SER A 55 2.88 5.27 -8.77
C SER A 55 4.30 5.54 -9.25
N ASN A 56 4.59 5.19 -10.49
CA ASN A 56 5.82 5.64 -11.17
C ASN A 56 5.52 6.94 -11.90
N ALA A 57 6.23 8.02 -11.56
CA ALA A 57 6.02 9.31 -12.19
C ALA A 57 6.28 9.24 -13.72
N PRO A 58 5.47 9.91 -14.55
CA PRO A 58 5.54 9.74 -16.00
C PRO A 58 6.83 10.23 -16.63
N ASP A 59 7.55 11.14 -15.98
CA ASP A 59 8.81 11.71 -16.45
C ASP A 59 10.05 10.88 -16.13
N THR A 60 9.92 9.80 -15.36
CA THR A 60 11.07 8.94 -14.99
C THR A 60 11.68 8.20 -16.17
N ARG A 61 10.87 7.88 -17.20
CA ARG A 61 11.26 7.13 -18.41
C ARG A 61 11.83 5.73 -18.14
N LEU A 62 11.83 5.30 -16.89
CA LEU A 62 12.37 4.02 -16.42
C LEU A 62 11.28 3.20 -15.75
N LYS A 63 11.34 1.88 -15.89
CA LYS A 63 10.57 0.99 -15.07
C LYS A 63 11.13 1.00 -13.64
N HIS A 64 10.25 0.98 -12.68
CA HIS A 64 10.60 0.86 -11.27
C HIS A 64 9.96 -0.39 -10.66
N GLU A 65 10.47 -0.75 -9.50
CA GLU A 65 9.85 -1.69 -8.58
C GLU A 65 9.76 -1.05 -7.19
N PHE A 66 8.97 -1.64 -6.33
CA PHE A 66 8.79 -1.16 -4.96
C PHE A 66 8.86 -2.35 -4.01
N VAL A 67 9.91 -2.38 -3.19
CA VAL A 67 10.21 -3.46 -2.25
C VAL A 67 10.11 -2.93 -0.83
N VAL A 68 9.46 -3.69 0.05
CA VAL A 68 9.30 -3.36 1.47
C VAL A 68 10.13 -4.30 2.32
N LEU A 69 11.13 -3.76 3.02
CA LEU A 69 12.05 -4.50 3.89
C LEU A 69 11.83 -4.09 5.35
N LYS A 70 11.74 -5.06 6.25
CA LYS A 70 11.76 -4.78 7.68
C LYS A 70 13.20 -4.75 8.19
N THR A 71 13.65 -3.59 8.66
CA THR A 71 15.01 -3.39 9.18
C THR A 71 15.13 -2.10 9.97
N ASP A 72 16.05 -2.09 10.94
CA ASP A 72 16.46 -0.88 11.68
C ASP A 72 17.64 -0.14 11.01
N VAL A 73 18.20 -0.67 9.94
CA VAL A 73 19.26 -0.04 9.16
C VAL A 73 18.69 1.22 8.50
N ALA A 74 19.45 2.31 8.52
CA ALA A 74 19.06 3.56 7.86
C ALA A 74 18.83 3.34 6.36
N ALA A 75 17.83 4.03 5.78
CA ALA A 75 17.39 3.79 4.40
C ALA A 75 18.51 3.96 3.37
N ASP A 76 19.49 4.83 3.64
CA ASP A 76 20.65 5.12 2.77
C ASP A 76 21.90 4.28 3.07
N LYS A 77 21.79 3.30 3.99
CA LYS A 77 22.94 2.49 4.49
C LYS A 77 22.78 1.00 4.24
N LEU A 78 21.86 0.59 3.37
CA LEU A 78 21.72 -0.82 3.04
C LEU A 78 22.93 -1.32 2.22
N PRO A 79 23.40 -2.56 2.44
CA PRO A 79 24.52 -3.10 1.69
C PRO A 79 24.15 -3.33 0.22
N VAL A 80 24.98 -2.81 -0.67
CA VAL A 80 24.82 -2.92 -2.13
C VAL A 80 25.89 -3.81 -2.70
N LYS A 81 25.49 -4.75 -3.56
CA LYS A 81 26.38 -5.61 -4.33
C LYS A 81 25.89 -5.62 -5.79
N ASN A 82 26.81 -5.38 -6.74
CA ASN A 82 26.49 -5.36 -8.17
C ASN A 82 25.33 -4.40 -8.52
N GLY A 83 25.27 -3.23 -7.87
CA GLY A 83 24.26 -2.20 -8.11
C GLY A 83 22.88 -2.46 -7.47
N GLN A 84 22.74 -3.50 -6.67
CA GLN A 84 21.49 -3.86 -6.01
C GLN A 84 21.69 -4.10 -4.52
N VAL A 85 20.67 -3.80 -3.73
CA VAL A 85 20.61 -4.17 -2.31
C VAL A 85 20.52 -5.68 -2.18
N SER A 86 21.30 -6.25 -1.25
CA SER A 86 21.26 -7.68 -0.94
C SER A 86 19.99 -8.01 -0.12
N GLU A 87 18.85 -8.14 -0.77
CA GLU A 87 17.54 -8.35 -0.11
C GLU A 87 17.50 -9.57 0.79
N SER A 88 18.28 -10.62 0.45
CA SER A 88 18.36 -11.85 1.25
C SER A 88 18.89 -11.64 2.67
N GLN A 89 19.53 -10.50 2.95
CA GLN A 89 19.97 -10.13 4.29
C GLN A 89 18.87 -9.52 5.15
N PHE A 90 17.70 -9.27 4.58
CA PHE A 90 16.59 -8.59 5.24
C PHE A 90 15.31 -9.42 5.21
N LYS A 91 14.37 -9.09 6.09
CA LYS A 91 13.02 -9.62 6.01
C LYS A 91 12.24 -8.82 4.96
N LYS A 92 12.11 -9.39 3.75
CA LYS A 92 11.25 -8.84 2.71
C LYS A 92 9.79 -9.12 3.05
N MET A 93 9.00 -8.06 3.13
CA MET A 93 7.57 -8.13 3.43
C MET A 93 6.73 -8.34 2.17
N GLY A 94 7.16 -7.77 1.06
CA GLY A 94 6.51 -7.86 -0.24
C GLY A 94 7.09 -6.89 -1.24
N GLU A 95 6.63 -7.01 -2.48
CA GLU A 95 7.07 -6.18 -3.58
C GLU A 95 6.03 -6.08 -4.69
N VAL A 96 6.15 -5.05 -5.51
CA VAL A 96 5.53 -4.95 -6.83
C VAL A 96 6.59 -4.55 -7.83
N GLU A 97 6.61 -5.25 -8.97
CA GLU A 97 7.61 -5.11 -10.00
C GLU A 97 7.04 -4.50 -11.29
N ASP A 98 7.89 -4.17 -12.24
CA ASP A 98 7.53 -3.74 -13.59
C ASP A 98 6.50 -2.60 -13.64
N ILE A 99 6.69 -1.58 -12.81
CA ILE A 99 5.85 -0.39 -12.83
C ILE A 99 6.38 0.54 -13.93
N ALA A 100 5.70 0.58 -15.08
CA ALA A 100 6.08 1.45 -16.19
C ALA A 100 5.83 2.93 -15.85
N PRO A 101 6.53 3.88 -16.50
CA PRO A 101 6.30 5.31 -16.33
C PRO A 101 4.82 5.68 -16.49
N GLY A 102 4.28 6.49 -15.57
CA GLY A 102 2.89 6.90 -15.54
C GLY A 102 1.90 5.84 -15.11
N LYS A 103 2.37 4.64 -14.72
CA LYS A 103 1.54 3.55 -14.23
C LYS A 103 1.58 3.45 -12.71
N ASN A 104 0.59 2.75 -12.16
CA ASN A 104 0.49 2.48 -10.74
C ASN A 104 0.17 1.01 -10.48
N LYS A 105 0.56 0.54 -9.29
CA LYS A 105 0.23 -0.79 -8.76
C LYS A 105 -0.11 -0.66 -7.28
N ARG A 106 -0.81 -1.66 -6.74
CA ARG A 106 -1.13 -1.75 -5.32
C ARG A 106 -0.41 -2.93 -4.69
N LEU A 107 0.05 -2.71 -3.46
CA LEU A 107 0.65 -3.73 -2.61
C LEU A 107 -0.02 -3.65 -1.23
N THR A 108 -0.67 -4.73 -0.81
CA THR A 108 -1.30 -4.80 0.51
C THR A 108 -0.52 -5.77 1.39
N LEU A 109 -0.06 -5.28 2.54
CA LEU A 109 0.74 -6.03 3.50
C LEU A 109 0.16 -5.92 4.90
N LYS A 110 0.40 -6.94 5.72
CA LYS A 110 0.17 -6.88 7.16
C LYS A 110 1.49 -6.57 7.85
N LEU A 111 1.59 -5.36 8.44
CA LEU A 111 2.82 -4.85 9.04
C LEU A 111 2.69 -4.79 10.57
N ALA A 112 3.66 -5.41 11.25
CA ALA A 112 3.85 -5.28 12.68
C ALA A 112 4.57 -3.97 13.02
N PRO A 113 4.47 -3.45 14.26
CA PRO A 113 5.25 -2.30 14.68
C PRO A 113 6.74 -2.49 14.42
N GLY A 114 7.42 -1.43 14.01
CA GLY A 114 8.84 -1.43 13.74
C GLY A 114 9.22 -0.47 12.61
N ARG A 115 10.49 -0.53 12.22
CA ARG A 115 11.05 0.25 11.13
C ARG A 115 11.09 -0.56 9.84
N TYR A 116 10.79 0.13 8.75
CA TYR A 116 10.80 -0.44 7.41
C TYR A 116 11.56 0.49 6.48
N VAL A 117 12.22 -0.10 5.50
CA VAL A 117 12.83 0.62 4.40
C VAL A 117 12.16 0.20 3.10
N LEU A 118 11.82 1.17 2.30
CA LEU A 118 11.16 1.02 1.00
C LEU A 118 12.17 1.40 -0.07
N ILE A 119 12.38 0.54 -1.05
CA ILE A 119 13.40 0.73 -2.08
C ILE A 119 12.86 0.42 -3.47
N CYS A 120 13.49 0.98 -4.50
CA CYS A 120 13.51 0.42 -5.83
C CYS A 120 14.85 -0.30 -6.03
N ASN A 121 14.80 -1.60 -6.24
CA ASN A 121 16.02 -2.41 -6.34
C ASN A 121 16.39 -2.80 -7.77
N GLN A 122 15.87 -2.09 -8.77
CA GLN A 122 16.39 -2.17 -10.13
C GLN A 122 17.88 -1.78 -10.11
N PRO A 123 18.75 -2.41 -10.93
CA PRO A 123 20.18 -2.13 -10.92
C PRO A 123 20.48 -0.63 -10.97
N GLY A 124 21.23 -0.12 -9.97
CA GLY A 124 21.60 1.28 -9.82
C GLY A 124 20.57 2.21 -9.21
N HIS A 125 19.30 1.82 -9.12
CA HIS A 125 18.23 2.71 -8.68
C HIS A 125 18.31 3.07 -7.19
N TYR A 126 18.62 2.13 -6.33
CA TYR A 126 18.86 2.41 -4.92
C TYR A 126 19.96 3.48 -4.73
N SER A 127 21.07 3.32 -5.42
CA SER A 127 22.21 4.26 -5.36
C SER A 127 21.88 5.63 -5.95
N MET A 128 20.88 5.73 -6.82
CA MET A 128 20.35 7.01 -7.32
C MET A 128 19.49 7.75 -6.29
N GLY A 129 19.13 7.12 -5.18
CA GLY A 129 18.31 7.72 -4.13
C GLY A 129 16.88 7.15 -4.01
N LEU A 130 16.54 6.08 -4.73
CA LEU A 130 15.22 5.47 -4.63
C LEU A 130 15.11 4.59 -3.38
N HIS A 131 15.08 5.24 -2.25
CA HIS A 131 14.87 4.64 -0.94
C HIS A 131 14.20 5.65 0.00
N THR A 132 13.46 5.16 0.97
CA THR A 132 12.87 5.94 2.06
C THR A 132 12.55 5.04 3.24
N SER A 133 12.27 5.62 4.39
CA SER A 133 11.91 4.90 5.60
C SER A 133 10.43 5.08 5.93
N LEU A 134 9.87 4.08 6.59
CA LEU A 134 8.51 4.11 7.15
C LEU A 134 8.55 3.58 8.58
N LEU A 135 7.93 4.31 9.50
CA LEU A 135 7.72 3.86 10.88
C LEU A 135 6.31 3.29 11.02
N VAL A 136 6.22 2.04 11.49
CA VAL A 136 4.94 1.43 11.85
C VAL A 136 4.81 1.45 13.37
N THR A 137 3.78 2.13 13.86
CA THR A 137 3.50 2.31 15.30
C THR A 137 2.44 1.32 15.79
N PRO A 138 2.39 1.02 17.09
CA PRO A 138 1.32 0.22 17.68
C PRO A 138 -0.08 0.77 17.46
#